data_ec0ac1f168c1aa7f1e09396a0195bd3d
#
_entry.id   ec0ac1f168c1aa7f1e09396a0195bd3d
#
_cell.length_a   1.000
_cell.length_b   1.000
_cell.length_c   1.000
_cell.angle_alpha   90.00
_cell.angle_beta   90.00
_cell.angle_gamma   90.00
#
_symmetry.space_group_name_H-M   'P 1'
#
loop_
_entity.id
_entity.type
_entity.pdbx_description
1 polymer ?
#
loop_
_entity_poly.entity_id
_entity_poly.type
_entity_poly.pdbx_seq_one_letter_code
_entity_poly.pdbx_strand_id
1 'polypeptide(L)'
;MSRRNTRLEDLAKLAGVSISTASRALNDSPAVNARTKQLIWKLAREHDYPFRRYMPAGPIGADGVIALVTPRPQGREGRLSDPFFLELLAGVGEAARERGCDVIMSHFAPTSYDDLSAAMNTSRADGVIFLGQSFLHQSLNRLAETEGRFVVWGAEMPDQAYCSVGSDNLAGGRRATLHLARLGRKRIVFLGDLDPPEAMQRHRGYLDALGKAGLAVEPDLIMEAHFEVESAEASVDSLIRRGVSFDGVVCASDQIALGAVRALLHAGLRVPEDVSVIGFDNVPFSRYARPALTTIAQDTMKAGRLLVSKLLDNPGDSVGRSERIPTDLIVRESCGG
;
A
#
# COMPACT_ATOMS: atom_id res chain seq x y z
N MET A 1 -20.00 20.25 27.16
CA MET A 1 -19.13 21.43 27.35
C MET A 1 -18.63 21.84 26.00
N SER A 2 -18.98 23.00 25.49
CA SER A 2 -18.55 23.52 24.17
C SER A 2 -17.06 23.76 24.18
N ARG A 3 -16.29 23.04 23.32
CA ARG A 3 -14.86 23.31 23.11
C ARG A 3 -14.74 24.69 22.49
N ARG A 4 -14.18 25.65 23.21
CA ARG A 4 -13.80 26.95 22.65
C ARG A 4 -12.72 26.71 21.59
N ASN A 5 -13.03 26.98 20.32
CA ASN A 5 -12.03 27.04 19.26
C ASN A 5 -11.00 28.12 19.60
N THR A 6 -9.74 27.69 19.78
CA THR A 6 -8.61 28.63 20.03
C THR A 6 -8.48 29.58 18.84
N ARG A 7 -8.34 30.87 19.09
CA ARG A 7 -8.18 31.89 18.06
C ARG A 7 -6.72 32.29 17.91
N LEU A 8 -6.36 32.91 16.78
CA LEU A 8 -5.02 33.42 16.52
C LEU A 8 -4.53 34.40 17.62
N GLU A 9 -5.47 35.19 18.17
CA GLU A 9 -5.23 36.08 19.29
C GLU A 9 -4.80 35.38 20.56
N ASP A 10 -5.39 34.20 20.82
CA ASP A 10 -5.05 33.37 21.98
C ASP A 10 -3.64 32.80 21.86
N LEU A 11 -3.28 32.30 20.65
CA LEU A 11 -1.92 31.83 20.37
C LEU A 11 -0.88 32.94 20.49
N ALA A 12 -1.18 34.13 19.98
CA ALA A 12 -0.29 35.26 20.07
C ALA A 12 -0.01 35.65 21.54
N LYS A 13 -1.05 35.64 22.40
CA LYS A 13 -0.92 35.86 23.84
C LYS A 13 -0.09 34.77 24.52
N LEU A 14 -0.34 33.51 24.25
CA LEU A 14 0.41 32.39 24.82
C LEU A 14 1.89 32.41 24.43
N ALA A 15 2.17 32.80 23.20
CA ALA A 15 3.54 32.91 22.70
C ALA A 15 4.26 34.21 23.09
N GLY A 16 3.56 35.20 23.70
CA GLY A 16 4.12 36.50 24.03
C GLY A 16 4.51 37.33 22.81
N VAL A 17 3.79 37.20 21.72
CA VAL A 17 4.07 37.92 20.45
C VAL A 17 2.84 38.68 19.95
N SER A 18 3.04 39.56 18.95
CA SER A 18 1.92 40.22 18.27
C SER A 18 1.12 39.22 17.41
N ILE A 19 -0.19 39.50 17.17
CA ILE A 19 -1.02 38.73 16.28
C ILE A 19 -0.41 38.62 14.88
N SER A 20 0.19 39.69 14.38
CA SER A 20 0.87 39.68 13.08
C SER A 20 2.12 38.81 13.08
N THR A 21 2.86 38.72 14.19
CA THR A 21 3.99 37.81 14.35
C THR A 21 3.53 36.37 14.42
N ALA A 22 2.45 36.07 15.16
CA ALA A 22 1.84 34.73 15.20
C ALA A 22 1.36 34.32 13.82
N SER A 23 0.65 35.17 13.10
CA SER A 23 0.20 34.91 11.73
C SER A 23 1.36 34.65 10.77
N ARG A 24 2.41 35.49 10.82
CA ARG A 24 3.61 35.30 9.99
C ARG A 24 4.37 34.03 10.34
N ALA A 25 4.44 33.68 11.61
CA ALA A 25 5.06 32.42 12.05
C ALA A 25 4.30 31.20 11.54
N LEU A 26 2.96 31.20 11.62
CA LEU A 26 2.10 30.15 11.09
C LEU A 26 2.16 30.04 9.56
N ASN A 27 2.44 31.15 8.86
CA ASN A 27 2.66 31.21 7.40
C ASN A 27 4.15 31.11 7.01
N ASP A 28 5.00 30.63 7.90
CA ASP A 28 6.46 30.46 7.72
C ASP A 28 7.21 31.64 7.12
N SER A 29 6.76 32.85 7.37
CA SER A 29 7.41 34.04 6.86
C SER A 29 8.89 34.08 7.28
N PRO A 30 9.83 34.38 6.37
CA PRO A 30 11.24 34.54 6.70
C PRO A 30 11.49 35.69 7.68
N ALA A 31 10.52 36.58 7.88
CA ALA A 31 10.59 37.68 8.84
C ALA A 31 10.49 37.25 10.31
N VAL A 32 10.20 35.96 10.59
CA VAL A 32 10.11 35.39 11.95
C VAL A 32 11.20 34.34 12.13
N ASN A 33 11.95 34.45 13.24
CA ASN A 33 13.04 33.51 13.52
C ASN A 33 12.53 32.11 13.82
N ALA A 34 13.37 31.08 13.60
CA ALA A 34 13.03 29.68 13.73
C ALA A 34 12.50 29.30 15.14
N ARG A 35 13.09 29.87 16.21
CA ARG A 35 12.70 29.60 17.60
C ARG A 35 11.28 30.10 17.89
N THR A 36 10.92 31.28 17.42
CA THR A 36 9.55 31.81 17.58
C THR A 36 8.55 31.05 16.75
N LYS A 37 8.90 30.59 15.54
CA LYS A 37 8.08 29.73 14.72
C LYS A 37 7.78 28.43 15.46
N GLN A 38 8.80 27.72 15.92
CA GLN A 38 8.65 26.47 16.67
C GLN A 38 7.76 26.61 17.91
N LEU A 39 7.92 27.69 18.67
CA LEU A 39 7.08 27.96 19.84
C LEU A 39 5.61 28.13 19.45
N ILE A 40 5.31 28.95 18.44
CA ILE A 40 3.95 29.22 18.00
C ILE A 40 3.31 27.94 17.42
N TRP A 41 4.05 27.14 16.69
CA TRP A 41 3.59 25.86 16.16
C TRP A 41 3.30 24.85 17.28
N LYS A 42 4.16 24.79 18.30
CA LYS A 42 3.94 23.95 19.48
C LYS A 42 2.64 24.34 20.20
N LEU A 43 2.47 25.63 20.51
CA LEU A 43 1.27 26.15 21.18
C LEU A 43 0.01 25.92 20.35
N ALA A 44 0.09 26.07 19.03
CA ALA A 44 -1.04 25.85 18.15
C ALA A 44 -1.50 24.38 18.16
N ARG A 45 -0.57 23.42 18.26
CA ARG A 45 -0.86 21.99 18.46
C ARG A 45 -1.47 21.71 19.83
N GLU A 46 -0.87 22.24 20.91
CA GLU A 46 -1.34 22.01 22.28
C GLU A 46 -2.75 22.57 22.54
N HIS A 47 -3.13 23.60 21.80
CA HIS A 47 -4.42 24.30 21.99
C HIS A 47 -5.45 24.04 20.87
N ASP A 48 -5.30 22.99 20.07
CA ASP A 48 -6.23 22.62 18.98
C ASP A 48 -6.60 23.81 18.06
N TYR A 49 -5.61 24.67 17.72
CA TYR A 49 -5.85 25.78 16.80
C TYR A 49 -6.12 25.26 15.39
N PRO A 50 -7.22 25.63 14.72
CA PRO A 50 -7.52 25.15 13.38
C PRO A 50 -6.51 25.73 12.37
N PHE A 51 -5.56 24.92 11.95
CA PHE A 51 -4.60 25.30 10.91
C PHE A 51 -5.32 25.43 9.56
N ARG A 52 -5.41 26.62 9.04
CA ARG A 52 -5.64 26.84 7.62
C ARG A 52 -4.28 27.03 6.94
N ARG A 53 -3.90 26.01 6.15
CA ARG A 53 -2.90 26.01 5.07
C ARG A 53 -1.51 26.58 5.36
N TYR A 54 -0.55 25.80 4.97
CA TYR A 54 0.88 26.04 4.87
C TYR A 54 1.67 25.77 6.16
N MET A 55 1.91 24.49 6.40
CA MET A 55 3.15 24.17 7.09
C MET A 55 4.29 24.20 6.05
N PRO A 56 5.34 24.98 6.27
CA PRO A 56 6.54 24.85 5.45
C PRO A 56 7.11 23.45 5.62
N ALA A 57 7.62 22.93 4.52
CA ALA A 57 8.31 21.65 4.46
C ALA A 57 9.62 21.68 5.25
N GLY A 58 9.52 21.64 6.59
CA GLY A 58 10.66 21.37 7.46
C GLY A 58 10.68 19.87 7.79
N PRO A 59 11.85 19.28 8.11
CA PRO A 59 11.92 17.89 8.53
C PRO A 59 10.99 17.67 9.72
N ILE A 60 10.20 16.60 9.68
CA ILE A 60 9.38 16.12 10.80
C ILE A 60 10.39 15.66 11.85
N GLY A 61 10.46 16.38 12.99
CA GLY A 61 11.41 16.07 14.07
C GLY A 61 10.98 14.84 14.87
N ALA A 62 11.83 14.45 15.82
CA ALA A 62 11.44 13.57 16.91
C ALA A 62 10.20 14.15 17.62
N ASP A 63 9.24 13.30 18.00
CA ASP A 63 7.88 13.62 18.48
C ASP A 63 6.85 13.98 17.37
N GLY A 64 7.15 13.69 16.10
CA GLY A 64 6.21 13.84 14.99
C GLY A 64 5.13 12.75 14.99
N VAL A 65 4.00 13.02 14.32
CA VAL A 65 2.89 12.09 14.17
C VAL A 65 2.67 11.76 12.71
N ILE A 66 2.65 10.48 12.37
CA ILE A 66 2.39 9.96 11.02
C ILE A 66 0.97 9.37 10.99
N ALA A 67 0.13 9.85 10.09
CA ALA A 67 -1.18 9.24 9.86
C ALA A 67 -1.10 8.16 8.78
N LEU A 68 -1.72 7.02 9.04
CA LEU A 68 -1.96 5.98 8.05
C LEU A 68 -3.40 6.05 7.58
N VAL A 69 -3.58 6.15 6.28
CA VAL A 69 -4.89 6.29 5.62
C VAL A 69 -5.01 5.19 4.58
N THR A 70 -6.09 4.41 4.66
CA THR A 70 -6.36 3.36 3.69
C THR A 70 -7.49 3.81 2.76
N PRO A 71 -7.22 4.10 1.47
CA PRO A 71 -8.26 4.39 0.51
C PRO A 71 -9.24 3.22 0.37
N ARG A 72 -10.53 3.52 0.26
CA ARG A 72 -11.55 2.48 0.08
C ARG A 72 -11.60 2.04 -1.38
N PRO A 73 -11.53 0.74 -1.68
CA PRO A 73 -11.82 0.24 -3.01
C PRO A 73 -13.28 0.56 -3.40
N GLN A 74 -13.54 0.87 -4.66
CA GLN A 74 -14.91 1.09 -5.13
C GLN A 74 -15.76 -0.18 -4.98
N GLY A 75 -16.94 -0.02 -4.38
CA GLY A 75 -17.91 -1.11 -4.26
C GLY A 75 -17.61 -2.19 -3.25
N ARG A 76 -16.57 -2.03 -2.42
CA ARG A 76 -16.13 -3.05 -1.44
C ARG A 76 -15.86 -2.44 -0.07
N GLU A 77 -16.15 -3.22 0.97
CA GLU A 77 -15.64 -2.91 2.30
C GLU A 77 -14.16 -3.31 2.34
N GLY A 78 -13.26 -2.34 2.19
CA GLY A 78 -11.82 -2.57 2.39
C GLY A 78 -11.58 -2.99 3.84
N ARG A 79 -11.20 -4.23 4.07
CA ARG A 79 -10.88 -4.73 5.41
C ARG A 79 -9.41 -4.46 5.72
N LEU A 80 -9.16 -3.78 6.82
CA LEU A 80 -7.80 -3.64 7.37
C LEU A 80 -7.23 -4.98 7.88
N SER A 81 -8.04 -6.05 7.86
CA SER A 81 -7.65 -7.38 8.29
C SER A 81 -6.87 -8.18 7.24
N ASP A 82 -6.53 -7.59 6.09
CA ASP A 82 -5.63 -8.23 5.13
C ASP A 82 -4.25 -8.42 5.79
N PRO A 83 -3.76 -9.68 5.91
CA PRO A 83 -2.50 -9.99 6.56
C PRO A 83 -1.29 -9.23 5.97
N PHE A 84 -1.29 -8.96 4.67
CA PHE A 84 -0.24 -8.16 4.05
C PHE A 84 -0.21 -6.73 4.60
N PHE A 85 -1.37 -6.08 4.74
CA PHE A 85 -1.44 -4.74 5.33
C PHE A 85 -1.04 -4.73 6.80
N LEU A 86 -1.34 -5.77 7.56
CA LEU A 86 -0.89 -5.88 8.95
C LEU A 86 0.64 -5.98 9.06
N GLU A 87 1.29 -6.73 8.18
CA GLU A 87 2.76 -6.80 8.10
C GLU A 87 3.38 -5.46 7.67
N LEU A 88 2.76 -4.77 6.72
CA LEU A 88 3.21 -3.44 6.29
C LEU A 88 3.05 -2.41 7.42
N LEU A 89 1.94 -2.46 8.15
CA LEU A 89 1.70 -1.65 9.35
C LEU A 89 2.79 -1.88 10.40
N ALA A 90 3.16 -3.14 10.66
CA ALA A 90 4.25 -3.47 11.57
C ALA A 90 5.58 -2.84 11.10
N GLY A 91 5.90 -2.95 9.81
CA GLY A 91 7.10 -2.34 9.22
C GLY A 91 7.13 -0.81 9.35
N VAL A 92 5.99 -0.14 9.12
CA VAL A 92 5.88 1.33 9.30
C VAL A 92 6.00 1.70 10.78
N GLY A 93 5.34 0.96 11.69
CA GLY A 93 5.39 1.20 13.14
C GLY A 93 6.81 1.09 13.69
N GLU A 94 7.56 0.05 13.31
CA GLU A 94 8.96 -0.09 13.72
C GLU A 94 9.83 1.07 13.19
N ALA A 95 9.68 1.43 11.92
CA ALA A 95 10.44 2.53 11.33
C ALA A 95 10.10 3.89 11.97
N ALA A 96 8.83 4.13 12.28
CA ALA A 96 8.39 5.35 12.97
C ALA A 96 8.97 5.41 14.39
N ARG A 97 8.94 4.28 15.13
CA ARG A 97 9.52 4.14 16.48
C ARG A 97 11.02 4.45 16.48
N GLU A 98 11.77 3.96 15.48
CA GLU A 98 13.21 4.25 15.33
C GLU A 98 13.49 5.75 15.12
N ARG A 99 12.52 6.49 14.57
CA ARG A 99 12.59 7.94 14.32
C ARG A 99 11.95 8.78 15.42
N GLY A 100 11.45 8.16 16.50
CA GLY A 100 10.76 8.86 17.59
C GLY A 100 9.40 9.45 17.20
N CYS A 101 8.74 8.90 16.18
CA CYS A 101 7.44 9.34 15.70
C CYS A 101 6.31 8.41 16.17
N ASP A 102 5.17 8.99 16.48
CA ASP A 102 3.93 8.26 16.71
C ASP A 102 3.22 7.93 15.40
N VAL A 103 2.48 6.82 15.40
CA VAL A 103 1.65 6.41 14.26
C VAL A 103 0.18 6.38 14.68
N ILE A 104 -0.68 7.04 13.92
CA ILE A 104 -2.12 7.00 14.12
C ILE A 104 -2.81 6.39 12.90
N MET A 105 -3.82 5.55 13.15
CA MET A 105 -4.72 5.07 12.09
C MET A 105 -5.84 6.08 11.90
N SER A 106 -6.01 6.53 10.66
CA SER A 106 -7.14 7.41 10.32
C SER A 106 -8.41 6.60 10.09
N HIS A 107 -9.54 7.11 10.56
CA HIS A 107 -10.86 6.57 10.24
C HIS A 107 -11.33 6.97 8.83
N PHE A 108 -10.64 7.91 8.19
CA PHE A 108 -10.93 8.29 6.80
C PHE A 108 -10.60 7.15 5.85
N ALA A 109 -11.54 6.88 4.95
CA ALA A 109 -11.36 5.93 3.85
C ALA A 109 -11.67 6.66 2.53
N PRO A 110 -10.70 7.42 1.97
CA PRO A 110 -10.91 8.28 0.82
C PRO A 110 -11.44 7.54 -0.39
N THR A 111 -12.40 8.16 -1.07
CA THR A 111 -12.98 7.71 -2.35
C THR A 111 -12.90 8.79 -3.43
N SER A 112 -12.45 9.99 -3.07
CA SER A 112 -12.38 11.16 -3.94
C SER A 112 -11.18 12.05 -3.60
N TYR A 113 -10.94 13.06 -4.44
CA TYR A 113 -9.96 14.11 -4.15
C TYR A 113 -10.30 14.89 -2.87
N ASP A 114 -11.58 15.21 -2.68
CA ASP A 114 -12.02 15.98 -1.52
C ASP A 114 -11.79 15.19 -0.21
N ASP A 115 -12.01 13.88 -0.24
CA ASP A 115 -11.71 12.99 0.89
C ASP A 115 -10.20 12.92 1.17
N LEU A 116 -9.35 12.84 0.12
CA LEU A 116 -7.89 12.87 0.27
C LEU A 116 -7.45 14.20 0.90
N SER A 117 -7.96 15.31 0.40
CA SER A 117 -7.67 16.64 0.95
C SER A 117 -8.17 16.78 2.39
N ALA A 118 -9.36 16.23 2.71
CA ALA A 118 -9.88 16.20 4.06
C ALA A 118 -8.99 15.37 5.00
N ALA A 119 -8.50 14.21 4.55
CA ALA A 119 -7.58 13.37 5.32
C ALA A 119 -6.28 14.12 5.65
N MET A 120 -5.73 14.90 4.71
CA MET A 120 -4.55 15.75 4.94
C MET A 120 -4.82 16.86 5.96
N ASN A 121 -6.00 17.48 5.91
CA ASN A 121 -6.33 18.65 6.73
C ASN A 121 -6.85 18.29 8.14
N THR A 122 -7.45 17.12 8.30
CA THR A 122 -8.12 16.71 9.56
C THR A 122 -7.20 15.86 10.43
N SER A 123 -6.19 15.22 9.82
CA SER A 123 -5.21 14.47 10.57
C SER A 123 -4.38 15.43 11.43
N ARG A 124 -4.27 15.13 12.73
CA ARG A 124 -3.30 15.80 13.63
C ARG A 124 -1.87 15.38 13.33
N ALA A 125 -1.64 14.87 12.15
CA ALA A 125 -0.38 14.28 11.71
C ALA A 125 0.49 15.31 10.99
N ASP A 126 1.78 15.15 11.15
CA ASP A 126 2.78 15.95 10.45
C ASP A 126 2.99 15.46 9.01
N GLY A 127 2.55 14.22 8.70
CA GLY A 127 2.54 13.65 7.37
C GLY A 127 1.61 12.45 7.25
N VAL A 128 1.30 12.05 6.02
CA VAL A 128 0.34 10.98 5.72
C VAL A 128 0.98 9.90 4.85
N ILE A 129 0.77 8.64 5.22
CA ILE A 129 1.05 7.49 4.37
C ILE A 129 -0.29 6.92 3.89
N PHE A 130 -0.52 6.98 2.59
CA PHE A 130 -1.67 6.30 1.97
C PHE A 130 -1.31 4.84 1.67
N LEU A 131 -2.06 3.90 2.23
CA LEU A 131 -1.87 2.47 2.05
C LEU A 131 -2.69 1.96 0.87
N GLY A 132 -2.16 2.13 -0.33
CA GLY A 132 -2.79 1.78 -1.61
C GLY A 132 -3.21 3.00 -2.41
N GLN A 133 -3.21 2.85 -3.73
CA GLN A 133 -3.65 3.87 -4.69
C GLN A 133 -5.11 3.68 -5.06
N SER A 134 -5.56 2.41 -5.13
CA SER A 134 -6.87 2.06 -5.66
C SER A 134 -7.13 2.82 -6.99
N PHE A 135 -8.33 3.33 -7.19
CA PHE A 135 -8.73 4.15 -8.35
C PHE A 135 -8.38 5.65 -8.21
N LEU A 136 -7.65 6.05 -7.16
CA LEU A 136 -7.41 7.46 -6.82
C LEU A 136 -6.16 8.06 -7.47
N HIS A 137 -5.55 7.39 -8.46
CA HIS A 137 -4.31 7.85 -9.10
C HIS A 137 -4.38 9.33 -9.53
N GLN A 138 -5.42 9.71 -10.29
CA GLN A 138 -5.59 11.10 -10.74
C GLN A 138 -5.84 12.08 -9.59
N SER A 139 -6.58 11.65 -8.57
CA SER A 139 -6.83 12.45 -7.37
C SER A 139 -5.55 12.66 -6.55
N LEU A 140 -4.68 11.65 -6.47
CA LEU A 140 -3.37 11.74 -5.83
C LEU A 140 -2.42 12.64 -6.61
N ASN A 141 -2.43 12.61 -7.96
CA ASN A 141 -1.69 13.56 -8.79
C ASN A 141 -2.11 15.00 -8.49
N ARG A 142 -3.41 15.26 -8.48
CA ARG A 142 -3.94 16.59 -8.14
C ARG A 142 -3.59 17.00 -6.70
N LEU A 143 -3.59 16.06 -5.74
CA LEU A 143 -3.18 16.34 -4.37
C LEU A 143 -1.71 16.76 -4.31
N ALA A 144 -0.84 16.14 -5.09
CA ALA A 144 0.58 16.43 -5.14
C ALA A 144 0.91 17.86 -5.65
N GLU A 145 -0.01 18.49 -6.38
CA GLU A 145 0.15 19.89 -6.81
C GLU A 145 0.12 20.88 -5.63
N THR A 146 -0.54 20.51 -4.54
CA THR A 146 -0.78 21.42 -3.41
C THR A 146 -0.23 20.90 -2.08
N GLU A 147 0.05 19.60 -1.97
CA GLU A 147 0.45 18.92 -0.74
C GLU A 147 1.71 18.09 -0.97
N GLY A 148 2.76 18.37 -0.20
CA GLY A 148 4.05 17.65 -0.28
C GLY A 148 4.31 16.68 0.87
N ARG A 149 3.35 16.50 1.80
CA ARG A 149 3.56 15.73 3.04
C ARG A 149 2.82 14.41 3.02
N PHE A 150 2.88 13.72 1.92
CA PHE A 150 2.37 12.37 1.84
C PHE A 150 3.27 11.48 0.98
N VAL A 151 3.18 10.19 1.23
CA VAL A 151 3.76 9.12 0.43
C VAL A 151 2.71 8.03 0.26
N VAL A 152 2.79 7.30 -0.84
CA VAL A 152 1.82 6.26 -1.16
C VAL A 152 2.51 4.90 -1.21
N TRP A 153 1.98 3.92 -0.48
CA TRP A 153 2.27 2.52 -0.80
C TRP A 153 1.48 2.13 -2.03
N GLY A 154 2.16 1.73 -3.11
CA GLY A 154 1.46 1.36 -4.33
C GLY A 154 2.37 1.11 -5.53
N ALA A 155 1.75 0.76 -6.64
CA ALA A 155 2.44 0.57 -7.90
C ALA A 155 2.95 1.89 -8.49
N GLU A 156 3.95 1.84 -9.35
CA GLU A 156 4.32 2.98 -10.20
C GLU A 156 3.35 3.08 -11.36
N MET A 157 2.79 4.26 -11.53
CA MET A 157 1.80 4.53 -12.55
C MET A 157 2.34 5.48 -13.61
N PRO A 158 1.87 5.39 -14.87
CA PRO A 158 2.17 6.42 -15.87
C PRO A 158 1.76 7.81 -15.39
N ASP A 159 2.54 8.83 -15.73
CA ASP A 159 2.28 10.24 -15.40
C ASP A 159 2.08 10.52 -13.90
N GLN A 160 2.74 9.74 -13.05
CA GLN A 160 2.65 9.87 -11.60
C GLN A 160 3.39 11.12 -11.11
N ALA A 161 2.66 12.00 -10.39
CA ALA A 161 3.17 13.23 -9.81
C ALA A 161 3.44 13.16 -8.30
N TYR A 162 3.21 12.03 -7.65
CA TYR A 162 3.40 11.82 -6.22
C TYR A 162 4.47 10.76 -5.94
N CYS A 163 5.09 10.82 -4.77
CA CYS A 163 6.05 9.81 -4.33
C CYS A 163 5.33 8.52 -3.95
N SER A 164 5.77 7.39 -4.50
CA SER A 164 5.30 6.07 -4.09
C SER A 164 6.45 5.12 -3.78
N VAL A 165 6.19 4.24 -2.83
CA VAL A 165 7.00 3.07 -2.52
C VAL A 165 6.15 1.84 -2.78
N GLY A 166 6.70 0.84 -3.46
CA GLY A 166 5.98 -0.40 -3.72
C GLY A 166 6.91 -1.50 -4.17
N SER A 167 6.37 -2.70 -4.31
CA SER A 167 7.12 -3.85 -4.81
C SER A 167 7.18 -3.85 -6.34
N ASP A 168 8.22 -4.49 -6.89
CA ASP A 168 8.30 -4.77 -8.32
C ASP A 168 7.32 -5.91 -8.68
N ASN A 169 6.04 -5.51 -8.81
CA ASN A 169 4.94 -6.42 -9.08
C ASN A 169 5.07 -7.12 -10.44
N LEU A 170 5.58 -6.40 -11.45
CA LEU A 170 5.78 -6.97 -12.78
C LEU A 170 6.85 -8.06 -12.76
N ALA A 171 7.99 -7.80 -12.14
CA ALA A 171 9.05 -8.81 -11.99
C ALA A 171 8.59 -9.99 -11.12
N GLY A 172 7.80 -9.74 -10.06
CA GLY A 172 7.23 -10.77 -9.21
C GLY A 172 6.30 -11.72 -9.97
N GLY A 173 5.31 -11.17 -10.68
CA GLY A 173 4.39 -11.97 -11.50
C GLY A 173 5.10 -12.77 -12.59
N ARG A 174 6.09 -12.15 -13.26
CA ARG A 174 6.95 -12.82 -14.24
C ARG A 174 7.73 -13.97 -13.61
N ARG A 175 8.34 -13.75 -12.43
CA ARG A 175 9.15 -14.75 -11.73
C ARG A 175 8.32 -15.96 -11.30
N ALA A 176 7.12 -15.75 -10.75
CA ALA A 176 6.19 -16.80 -10.37
C ALA A 176 5.82 -17.69 -11.58
N THR A 177 5.42 -17.06 -12.67
CA THR A 177 4.97 -17.75 -13.88
C THR A 177 6.11 -18.51 -14.56
N LEU A 178 7.30 -17.90 -14.71
CA LEU A 178 8.47 -18.57 -15.27
C LEU A 178 8.91 -19.76 -14.42
N HIS A 179 8.74 -19.70 -13.10
CA HIS A 179 9.06 -20.83 -12.23
C HIS A 179 8.16 -22.03 -12.53
N LEU A 180 6.83 -21.83 -12.63
CA LEU A 180 5.90 -22.91 -13.02
C LEU A 180 6.21 -23.46 -14.43
N ALA A 181 6.49 -22.59 -15.39
CA ALA A 181 6.86 -23.02 -16.73
C ALA A 181 8.14 -23.88 -16.76
N ARG A 182 9.15 -23.54 -15.93
CA ARG A 182 10.38 -24.33 -15.77
C ARG A 182 10.14 -25.69 -15.09
N LEU A 183 9.14 -25.81 -14.24
CA LEU A 183 8.68 -27.07 -13.65
C LEU A 183 7.85 -27.92 -14.64
N GLY A 184 7.71 -27.45 -15.89
CA GLY A 184 6.99 -28.16 -16.94
C GLY A 184 5.49 -27.89 -17.00
N ARG A 185 4.96 -26.96 -16.18
CA ARG A 185 3.55 -26.56 -16.23
C ARG A 185 3.26 -25.81 -17.52
N LYS A 186 2.18 -26.16 -18.21
CA LYS A 186 1.88 -25.64 -19.56
C LYS A 186 0.61 -24.82 -19.62
N ARG A 187 -0.38 -25.12 -18.79
CA ARG A 187 -1.67 -24.44 -18.73
C ARG A 187 -1.81 -23.75 -17.37
N ILE A 188 -1.24 -22.57 -17.28
CA ILE A 188 -1.09 -21.83 -16.04
C ILE A 188 -2.22 -20.79 -15.93
N VAL A 189 -3.02 -20.87 -14.88
CA VAL A 189 -4.07 -19.89 -14.56
C VAL A 189 -3.43 -18.67 -13.90
N PHE A 190 -3.87 -17.45 -14.27
CA PHE A 190 -3.75 -16.29 -13.41
C PHE A 190 -5.04 -16.09 -12.64
N LEU A 191 -4.93 -15.98 -11.32
CA LEU A 191 -6.07 -15.81 -10.42
C LEU A 191 -5.89 -14.52 -9.60
N GLY A 192 -6.72 -13.50 -9.86
CA GLY A 192 -6.62 -12.22 -9.17
C GLY A 192 -7.55 -11.14 -9.71
N ASP A 193 -7.69 -10.07 -8.94
CA ASP A 193 -8.43 -8.88 -9.31
C ASP A 193 -7.53 -7.97 -10.17
N LEU A 194 -8.00 -7.55 -11.33
CA LEU A 194 -7.23 -6.70 -12.25
C LEU A 194 -7.46 -5.19 -12.05
N ASP A 195 -8.40 -4.80 -11.18
CA ASP A 195 -8.66 -3.39 -10.88
C ASP A 195 -7.51 -2.73 -10.11
N PRO A 196 -6.92 -3.35 -9.06
CA PRO A 196 -5.79 -2.76 -8.36
C PRO A 196 -4.54 -2.72 -9.26
N PRO A 197 -3.84 -1.57 -9.33
CA PRO A 197 -2.65 -1.42 -10.18
C PRO A 197 -1.55 -2.46 -9.90
N GLU A 198 -1.40 -2.88 -8.65
CA GLU A 198 -0.43 -3.89 -8.24
C GLU A 198 -0.74 -5.25 -8.86
N ALA A 199 -1.99 -5.69 -8.77
CA ALA A 199 -2.43 -6.97 -9.35
C ALA A 199 -2.40 -6.93 -10.88
N MET A 200 -2.75 -5.80 -11.49
CA MET A 200 -2.60 -5.60 -12.94
C MET A 200 -1.13 -5.73 -13.39
N GLN A 201 -0.17 -5.20 -12.61
CA GLN A 201 1.25 -5.37 -12.94
C GLN A 201 1.71 -6.83 -12.76
N ARG A 202 1.22 -7.56 -11.74
CA ARG A 202 1.47 -9.00 -11.56
C ARG A 202 0.95 -9.79 -12.75
N HIS A 203 -0.26 -9.47 -13.22
CA HIS A 203 -0.84 -10.05 -14.42
C HIS A 203 -0.03 -9.75 -15.69
N ARG A 204 0.44 -8.52 -15.89
CA ARG A 204 1.34 -8.18 -17.02
C ARG A 204 2.63 -9.00 -16.97
N GLY A 205 3.19 -9.20 -15.77
CA GLY A 205 4.35 -10.06 -15.56
C GLY A 205 4.07 -11.53 -15.94
N TYR A 206 2.89 -12.03 -15.59
CA TYR A 206 2.42 -13.34 -16.00
C TYR A 206 2.34 -13.48 -17.52
N LEU A 207 1.73 -12.52 -18.24
CA LEU A 207 1.64 -12.52 -19.70
C LEU A 207 3.02 -12.48 -20.37
N ASP A 208 3.94 -11.63 -19.87
CA ASP A 208 5.33 -11.56 -20.34
C ASP A 208 6.06 -12.90 -20.18
N ALA A 209 5.82 -13.58 -19.07
CA ALA A 209 6.41 -14.88 -18.78
C ALA A 209 5.89 -16.01 -19.70
N LEU A 210 4.59 -16.05 -19.95
CA LEU A 210 4.00 -17.01 -20.90
C LEU A 210 4.61 -16.83 -22.29
N GLY A 211 4.69 -15.59 -22.78
CA GLY A 211 5.33 -15.29 -24.07
C GLY A 211 6.78 -15.75 -24.15
N LYS A 212 7.58 -15.52 -23.08
CA LYS A 212 8.97 -15.97 -23.01
C LYS A 212 9.13 -17.48 -22.92
N ALA A 213 8.15 -18.17 -22.32
CA ALA A 213 8.13 -19.62 -22.23
C ALA A 213 7.54 -20.31 -23.48
N GLY A 214 7.04 -19.55 -24.45
CA GLY A 214 6.34 -20.07 -25.64
C GLY A 214 5.00 -20.73 -25.31
N LEU A 215 4.36 -20.32 -24.18
CA LEU A 215 3.06 -20.82 -23.76
C LEU A 215 1.94 -19.91 -24.28
N ALA A 216 0.79 -20.53 -24.62
CA ALA A 216 -0.37 -19.78 -25.10
C ALA A 216 -1.01 -18.95 -23.98
N VAL A 217 -1.48 -17.75 -24.31
CA VAL A 217 -2.37 -16.98 -23.46
C VAL A 217 -3.81 -17.39 -23.79
N GLU A 218 -4.44 -18.09 -22.86
CA GLU A 218 -5.81 -18.55 -22.98
C GLU A 218 -6.73 -17.66 -22.11
N PRO A 219 -7.72 -16.95 -22.68
CA PRO A 219 -8.62 -16.10 -21.89
C PRO A 219 -9.34 -16.83 -20.75
N ASP A 220 -9.68 -18.10 -20.96
CA ASP A 220 -10.33 -18.95 -19.95
C ASP A 220 -9.43 -19.24 -18.73
N LEU A 221 -8.12 -19.01 -18.83
CA LEU A 221 -7.16 -19.19 -17.75
C LEU A 221 -6.85 -17.85 -17.01
N ILE A 222 -7.52 -16.76 -17.35
CA ILE A 222 -7.45 -15.50 -16.62
C ILE A 222 -8.74 -15.35 -15.83
N MET A 223 -8.64 -15.56 -14.52
CA MET A 223 -9.80 -15.63 -13.64
C MET A 223 -9.77 -14.50 -12.62
N GLU A 224 -10.91 -13.85 -12.49
CA GLU A 224 -11.09 -12.84 -11.45
C GLU A 224 -11.26 -13.52 -10.08
N ALA A 225 -10.52 -13.02 -9.10
CA ALA A 225 -10.69 -13.34 -7.70
C ALA A 225 -10.30 -12.12 -6.86
N HIS A 226 -11.18 -11.73 -5.95
CA HIS A 226 -10.89 -10.69 -4.99
C HIS A 226 -9.88 -11.19 -3.94
N PHE A 227 -9.28 -10.28 -3.19
CA PHE A 227 -8.30 -10.61 -2.15
C PHE A 227 -8.95 -11.28 -0.92
N GLU A 228 -9.75 -12.32 -1.17
CA GLU A 228 -10.51 -13.10 -0.20
C GLU A 228 -10.45 -14.58 -0.58
N VAL A 229 -10.34 -15.44 0.44
CA VAL A 229 -10.24 -16.90 0.27
C VAL A 229 -11.47 -17.45 -0.45
N GLU A 230 -12.65 -17.02 -0.07
CA GLU A 230 -13.93 -17.48 -0.59
C GLU A 230 -14.13 -17.11 -2.07
N SER A 231 -13.71 -15.92 -2.46
CA SER A 231 -13.76 -15.47 -3.85
C SER A 231 -12.85 -16.33 -4.75
N ALA A 232 -11.65 -16.63 -4.29
CA ALA A 232 -10.69 -17.46 -4.99
C ALA A 232 -11.19 -18.91 -5.11
N GLU A 233 -11.75 -19.48 -4.04
CA GLU A 233 -12.36 -20.80 -4.02
C GLU A 233 -13.48 -20.91 -5.07
N ALA A 234 -14.40 -19.94 -5.08
CA ALA A 234 -15.51 -19.92 -6.04
C ALA A 234 -15.02 -19.84 -7.51
N SER A 235 -13.96 -19.09 -7.78
CA SER A 235 -13.38 -18.95 -9.12
C SER A 235 -12.73 -20.23 -9.60
N VAL A 236 -11.95 -20.91 -8.76
CA VAL A 236 -11.33 -22.22 -9.09
C VAL A 236 -12.39 -23.30 -9.25
N ASP A 237 -13.40 -23.37 -8.37
CA ASP A 237 -14.54 -24.28 -8.52
C ASP A 237 -15.28 -24.06 -9.84
N SER A 238 -15.41 -22.83 -10.30
CA SER A 238 -16.01 -22.52 -11.60
C SER A 238 -15.19 -23.09 -12.76
N LEU A 239 -13.85 -22.95 -12.73
CA LEU A 239 -12.97 -23.55 -13.73
C LEU A 239 -13.14 -25.08 -13.79
N ILE A 240 -13.12 -25.73 -12.62
CA ILE A 240 -13.25 -27.20 -12.51
C ILE A 240 -14.59 -27.64 -13.03
N ARG A 241 -15.72 -27.01 -12.64
CA ARG A 241 -17.07 -27.34 -13.15
C ARG A 241 -17.23 -27.14 -14.65
N ARG A 242 -16.53 -26.16 -15.22
CA ARG A 242 -16.52 -25.93 -16.69
C ARG A 242 -15.65 -26.95 -17.44
N GLY A 243 -14.96 -27.84 -16.76
CA GLY A 243 -14.07 -28.84 -17.35
C GLY A 243 -12.81 -28.22 -17.99
N VAL A 244 -12.42 -27.02 -17.58
CA VAL A 244 -11.19 -26.37 -18.07
C VAL A 244 -10.00 -27.08 -17.44
N SER A 245 -9.12 -27.65 -18.26
CA SER A 245 -7.90 -28.27 -17.76
C SER A 245 -6.82 -27.24 -17.50
N PHE A 246 -6.09 -27.36 -16.38
CA PHE A 246 -4.94 -26.54 -16.02
C PHE A 246 -4.01 -27.31 -15.08
N ASP A 247 -2.73 -26.95 -15.04
CA ASP A 247 -1.71 -27.66 -14.26
C ASP A 247 -0.89 -26.71 -13.37
N GLY A 248 -1.17 -25.40 -13.42
CA GLY A 248 -0.54 -24.40 -12.57
C GLY A 248 -1.46 -23.22 -12.29
N VAL A 249 -1.30 -22.56 -11.13
CA VAL A 249 -2.02 -21.36 -10.74
C VAL A 249 -1.03 -20.34 -10.17
N VAL A 250 -0.99 -19.14 -10.76
CA VAL A 250 -0.31 -17.95 -10.22
C VAL A 250 -1.38 -17.05 -9.62
N CYS A 251 -1.31 -16.88 -8.32
CA CYS A 251 -2.28 -16.09 -7.56
C CYS A 251 -1.75 -14.69 -7.29
N ALA A 252 -2.65 -13.70 -7.33
CA ALA A 252 -2.29 -12.31 -7.06
C ALA A 252 -1.95 -12.04 -5.59
N SER A 253 -2.31 -12.94 -4.66
CA SER A 253 -1.92 -12.87 -3.24
C SER A 253 -1.87 -14.25 -2.60
N ASP A 254 -1.33 -14.34 -1.38
CA ASP A 254 -1.32 -15.56 -0.59
C ASP A 254 -2.73 -15.94 -0.11
N GLN A 255 -3.62 -14.97 0.15
CA GLN A 255 -5.02 -15.25 0.48
C GLN A 255 -5.76 -15.93 -0.68
N ILE A 256 -5.57 -15.39 -1.89
CA ILE A 256 -6.11 -15.99 -3.12
C ILE A 256 -5.54 -17.38 -3.31
N ALA A 257 -4.23 -17.59 -3.07
CA ALA A 257 -3.59 -18.89 -3.20
C ALA A 257 -4.14 -19.93 -2.21
N LEU A 258 -4.46 -19.53 -0.98
CA LEU A 258 -5.12 -20.43 -0.02
C LEU A 258 -6.50 -20.87 -0.49
N GLY A 259 -7.30 -19.94 -1.04
CA GLY A 259 -8.59 -20.28 -1.63
C GLY A 259 -8.46 -21.26 -2.79
N ALA A 260 -7.47 -21.02 -3.67
CA ALA A 260 -7.18 -21.92 -4.78
C ALA A 260 -6.78 -23.32 -4.31
N VAL A 261 -5.86 -23.44 -3.35
CA VAL A 261 -5.44 -24.72 -2.75
C VAL A 261 -6.65 -25.45 -2.15
N ARG A 262 -7.50 -24.73 -1.41
CA ARG A 262 -8.69 -25.30 -0.78
C ARG A 262 -9.67 -25.87 -1.82
N ALA A 263 -9.97 -25.13 -2.88
CA ALA A 263 -10.84 -25.61 -3.96
C ALA A 263 -10.28 -26.85 -4.67
N LEU A 264 -8.98 -26.85 -4.97
CA LEU A 264 -8.30 -27.99 -5.60
C LEU A 264 -8.40 -29.25 -4.73
N LEU A 265 -8.09 -29.15 -3.44
CA LEU A 265 -8.16 -30.27 -2.50
C LEU A 265 -9.61 -30.78 -2.33
N HIS A 266 -10.61 -29.89 -2.27
CA HIS A 266 -12.02 -30.26 -2.23
C HIS A 266 -12.46 -31.04 -3.49
N ALA A 267 -11.89 -30.69 -4.65
CA ALA A 267 -12.14 -31.39 -5.91
C ALA A 267 -11.35 -32.71 -6.05
N GLY A 268 -10.57 -33.09 -5.03
CA GLY A 268 -9.73 -34.30 -5.05
C GLY A 268 -8.45 -34.19 -5.86
N LEU A 269 -8.06 -32.96 -6.28
CA LEU A 269 -6.81 -32.70 -6.98
C LEU A 269 -5.66 -32.48 -5.96
N ARG A 270 -4.50 -33.03 -6.27
CA ARG A 270 -3.33 -32.98 -5.41
C ARG A 270 -2.52 -31.71 -5.74
N VAL A 271 -2.05 -31.04 -4.72
CA VAL A 271 -1.13 -29.91 -4.81
C VAL A 271 0.18 -30.32 -4.14
N PRO A 272 1.31 -30.38 -4.85
CA PRO A 272 1.56 -29.85 -6.22
C PRO A 272 1.41 -30.84 -7.38
N GLU A 273 1.14 -32.13 -7.16
CA GLU A 273 1.30 -33.19 -8.16
C GLU A 273 0.41 -32.96 -9.39
N ASP A 274 -0.87 -32.69 -9.19
CA ASP A 274 -1.81 -32.44 -10.28
C ASP A 274 -1.80 -30.97 -10.70
N VAL A 275 -1.75 -30.04 -9.74
CA VAL A 275 -1.73 -28.60 -9.97
C VAL A 275 -0.75 -27.90 -9.03
N SER A 276 0.22 -27.17 -9.57
CA SER A 276 1.11 -26.33 -8.78
C SER A 276 0.51 -24.95 -8.49
N VAL A 277 0.69 -24.43 -7.27
CA VAL A 277 0.16 -23.14 -6.85
C VAL A 277 1.27 -22.24 -6.34
N ILE A 278 1.29 -20.97 -6.80
CA ILE A 278 2.19 -19.91 -6.29
C ILE A 278 1.37 -18.71 -5.87
N GLY A 279 1.61 -18.22 -4.64
CA GLY A 279 1.03 -17.00 -4.08
C GLY A 279 1.90 -15.76 -4.30
N PHE A 280 1.53 -14.69 -3.62
CA PHE A 280 2.24 -13.43 -3.56
C PHE A 280 2.05 -12.84 -2.16
N ASP A 281 3.07 -12.20 -1.58
CA ASP A 281 3.18 -11.45 -0.33
C ASP A 281 4.13 -12.11 0.69
N ASN A 282 4.17 -13.44 0.79
CA ASN A 282 4.87 -14.23 1.83
C ASN A 282 4.40 -13.88 3.25
N VAL A 283 3.08 -13.76 3.43
CA VAL A 283 2.51 -13.53 4.76
C VAL A 283 2.76 -14.71 5.72
N PRO A 284 2.77 -14.51 7.05
CA PRO A 284 3.20 -15.53 8.02
C PRO A 284 2.52 -16.89 7.86
N PHE A 285 1.22 -16.94 7.58
CA PHE A 285 0.50 -18.21 7.45
C PHE A 285 0.91 -19.03 6.20
N SER A 286 1.50 -18.41 5.17
CA SER A 286 1.90 -19.12 3.95
C SER A 286 2.86 -20.29 4.21
N ARG A 287 3.72 -20.16 5.25
CA ARG A 287 4.65 -21.21 5.66
C ARG A 287 4.02 -22.35 6.46
N TYR A 288 2.85 -22.11 7.04
CA TYR A 288 2.12 -23.07 7.88
C TYR A 288 0.92 -23.68 7.15
N ALA A 289 0.62 -23.25 5.94
CA ALA A 289 -0.39 -23.87 5.08
C ALA A 289 0.00 -25.33 4.75
N ARG A 290 -0.97 -26.10 4.31
CA ARG A 290 -0.75 -27.47 3.85
C ARG A 290 -1.38 -27.67 2.48
N PRO A 291 -0.56 -27.84 1.45
CA PRO A 291 0.93 -27.76 1.44
C PRO A 291 1.43 -26.36 1.79
N ALA A 292 2.68 -26.26 2.32
CA ALA A 292 3.32 -24.96 2.57
C ALA A 292 3.43 -24.18 1.26
N LEU A 293 3.01 -22.91 1.27
CA LEU A 293 2.79 -22.13 0.07
C LEU A 293 4.07 -21.52 -0.49
N THR A 294 4.43 -21.87 -1.71
CA THR A 294 5.40 -21.14 -2.53
C THR A 294 4.82 -19.78 -2.87
N THR A 295 5.61 -18.72 -2.72
CA THR A 295 5.10 -17.35 -2.85
C THR A 295 6.19 -16.37 -3.30
N ILE A 296 5.76 -15.25 -3.84
CA ILE A 296 6.62 -14.09 -4.08
C ILE A 296 6.64 -13.21 -2.83
N ALA A 297 7.80 -13.08 -2.21
CA ALA A 297 7.98 -12.29 -1.00
C ALA A 297 8.05 -10.79 -1.32
N GLN A 298 7.33 -10.00 -0.51
CA GLN A 298 7.46 -8.55 -0.41
C GLN A 298 8.17 -8.20 0.91
N ASP A 299 9.18 -7.34 0.88
CA ASP A 299 9.89 -6.91 2.08
C ASP A 299 9.15 -5.75 2.75
N THR A 300 8.16 -6.08 3.58
CA THR A 300 7.31 -5.12 4.31
C THR A 300 8.10 -4.29 5.33
N MET A 301 9.16 -4.83 5.91
CA MET A 301 10.02 -4.10 6.83
C MET A 301 10.84 -3.02 6.10
N LYS A 302 11.41 -3.36 4.94
CA LYS A 302 12.07 -2.38 4.08
C LYS A 302 11.07 -1.36 3.54
N ALA A 303 9.86 -1.79 3.18
CA ALA A 303 8.77 -0.91 2.75
C ALA A 303 8.45 0.14 3.81
N GLY A 304 8.26 -0.28 5.05
CA GLY A 304 8.00 0.62 6.18
C GLY A 304 9.11 1.65 6.37
N ARG A 305 10.38 1.21 6.38
CA ARG A 305 11.52 2.12 6.47
C ARG A 305 11.56 3.14 5.35
N LEU A 306 11.31 2.72 4.10
CA LEU A 306 11.30 3.61 2.95
C LEU A 306 10.14 4.61 3.00
N LEU A 307 8.93 4.15 3.34
CA LEU A 307 7.75 5.02 3.46
C LEU A 307 8.00 6.12 4.51
N VAL A 308 8.49 5.75 5.69
CA VAL A 308 8.79 6.70 6.76
C VAL A 308 9.93 7.64 6.37
N SER A 309 11.03 7.13 5.80
CA SER A 309 12.16 7.95 5.34
C SER A 309 11.74 8.95 4.25
N LYS A 310 10.98 8.49 3.22
CA LYS A 310 10.49 9.38 2.15
C LYS A 310 9.60 10.50 2.70
N LEU A 311 8.77 10.19 3.69
CA LEU A 311 7.88 11.16 4.31
C LEU A 311 8.63 12.18 5.19
N LEU A 312 9.61 11.71 5.98
CA LEU A 312 10.31 12.55 6.96
C LEU A 312 11.47 13.33 6.38
N ASP A 313 12.26 12.73 5.49
CA ASP A 313 13.53 13.27 5.03
C ASP A 313 13.39 14.20 3.81
N ASN A 314 12.27 14.10 3.05
CA ASN A 314 12.04 14.87 1.83
C ASN A 314 10.63 15.50 1.81
N PRO A 315 10.24 16.28 2.82
CA PRO A 315 8.95 16.95 2.81
C PRO A 315 8.89 17.99 1.68
N GLY A 316 7.93 17.83 0.76
CA GLY A 316 7.73 18.78 -0.36
C GLY A 316 8.32 18.37 -1.70
N ASP A 317 9.14 17.32 -1.77
CA ASP A 317 9.62 16.79 -3.05
C ASP A 317 8.71 15.63 -3.52
N SER A 318 7.52 15.99 -3.96
CA SER A 318 6.49 15.02 -4.37
C SER A 318 6.84 14.23 -5.65
N VAL A 319 7.68 14.79 -6.50
CA VAL A 319 7.91 14.27 -7.87
C VAL A 319 9.13 13.34 -7.96
N GLY A 320 10.05 13.41 -7.01
CA GLY A 320 11.41 13.00 -7.32
C GLY A 320 11.78 11.55 -7.09
N ARG A 321 11.08 10.72 -6.29
CA ARG A 321 11.75 9.52 -5.79
C ARG A 321 10.85 8.35 -5.40
N SER A 322 9.95 7.97 -6.30
CA SER A 322 9.30 6.67 -6.19
C SER A 322 10.34 5.55 -6.16
N GLU A 323 10.14 4.54 -5.33
CA GLU A 323 11.08 3.44 -5.16
C GLU A 323 10.40 2.09 -5.30
N ARG A 324 11.03 1.19 -6.08
CA ARG A 324 10.54 -0.18 -6.28
C ARG A 324 11.43 -1.15 -5.53
N ILE A 325 10.83 -1.89 -4.62
CA ILE A 325 11.50 -2.91 -3.82
C ILE A 325 11.52 -4.20 -4.63
N PRO A 326 12.70 -4.81 -4.85
CA PRO A 326 12.77 -6.12 -5.47
C PRO A 326 11.95 -7.15 -4.69
N THR A 327 11.38 -8.11 -5.42
CA THR A 327 10.66 -9.24 -4.85
C THR A 327 11.47 -10.53 -4.99
N ASP A 328 11.27 -11.49 -4.10
CA ASP A 328 11.96 -12.77 -4.12
C ASP A 328 10.98 -13.95 -4.17
N LEU A 329 11.33 -15.01 -4.89
CA LEU A 329 10.56 -16.25 -4.88
C LEU A 329 11.02 -17.12 -3.71
N ILE A 330 10.07 -17.45 -2.84
CA ILE A 330 10.27 -18.39 -1.73
C ILE A 330 9.62 -19.72 -2.12
N VAL A 331 10.46 -20.68 -2.50
CA VAL A 331 10.00 -22.01 -2.90
C VAL A 331 9.66 -22.83 -1.67
N ARG A 332 8.49 -23.48 -1.70
CA ARG A 332 7.97 -24.40 -0.68
C ARG A 332 7.27 -25.59 -1.36
N GLU A 333 6.35 -26.24 -0.66
CA GLU A 333 5.73 -27.50 -1.10
C GLU A 333 4.73 -27.31 -2.27
N SER A 334 3.99 -26.20 -2.32
CA SER A 334 2.82 -26.05 -3.22
C SER A 334 3.14 -25.95 -4.71
N CYS A 335 4.41 -25.82 -5.11
CA CYS A 335 4.81 -25.82 -6.53
C CYS A 335 5.55 -27.08 -6.97
N GLY A 336 6.05 -27.89 -6.05
CA GLY A 336 6.79 -29.13 -6.35
C GLY A 336 8.24 -28.88 -6.78
N GLY A 337 8.84 -27.75 -6.38
CA GLY A 337 10.22 -27.39 -6.68
C GLY A 337 11.15 -27.61 -5.50
#